data_6962e678a29396a826db632cb07c7c48
#
_entry.id   6962e678a29396a826db632cb07c7c48
#
_cell.length_a   1.000
_cell.length_b   1.000
_cell.length_c   1.000
_cell.angle_alpha   90.00
_cell.angle_beta   90.00
_cell.angle_gamma   90.00
#
_symmetry.space_group_name_H-M   'P 1'
#
loop_
_entity.id
_entity.type
_entity.pdbx_description
1 polymer ?
#
loop_
_entity_poly.entity_id
_entity_poly.type
_entity_poly.pdbx_seq_one_letter_code
_entity_poly.pdbx_strand_id
1 'polypeptide(L)'
;MAKIITVALVVIMLVVGFAVGIIASPFILPQNPSGEDAVWNHIQETKVIEVGTDPTWPPYQLRDNVTGNIVGFEVDLANACAENLGLTIHWNDIGFDNIIISVQQGQLDMGVSGFSITPDRLKEVDFTLPHSTTEGQIVMLQSTMTAKGITTLHTLEDFKTNGITVGVQSGNVQETELRDAGVDVRTWSDSASPFQDLVSGNPSVQAVYAETPITTNWINQFADQGISVSVAYTHPYYPVAFLVSKNSQTLLQNFDSALANLIYDGTVDHLKAQWQIPTT
;
A
#
# COMPACT_ATOMS: atom_id res chain seq x y z
N MET A 1 -17.06 51.20 58.70
CA MET A 1 -17.98 50.48 57.79
C MET A 1 -17.74 50.82 56.30
N ALA A 2 -17.48 52.04 55.92
CA ALA A 2 -17.28 52.43 54.50
C ALA A 2 -16.04 51.73 53.80
N LYS A 3 -14.91 51.53 54.51
CA LYS A 3 -13.72 50.89 53.96
C LYS A 3 -13.88 49.39 53.66
N ILE A 4 -14.75 48.69 54.39
CA ILE A 4 -14.99 47.23 54.18
C ILE A 4 -15.89 47.01 52.95
N ILE A 5 -16.82 47.91 52.70
CA ILE A 5 -17.73 47.81 51.52
C ILE A 5 -16.96 48.08 50.23
N THR A 6 -15.96 49.01 50.21
CA THR A 6 -15.15 49.33 49.05
C THR A 6 -14.24 48.16 48.66
N VAL A 7 -13.66 47.42 49.63
CA VAL A 7 -12.81 46.24 49.35
C VAL A 7 -13.66 45.10 48.82
N ALA A 8 -14.87 44.88 49.37
CA ALA A 8 -15.77 43.83 48.89
C ALA A 8 -16.27 44.06 47.43
N LEU A 9 -16.54 45.33 47.04
CA LEU A 9 -16.95 45.68 45.68
C LEU A 9 -15.82 45.50 44.68
N VAL A 10 -14.56 45.83 45.04
CA VAL A 10 -13.39 45.61 44.14
C VAL A 10 -13.11 44.13 43.95
N VAL A 11 -13.24 43.31 44.99
CA VAL A 11 -13.04 41.85 44.87
C VAL A 11 -14.13 41.21 44.00
N ILE A 12 -15.40 41.64 44.13
CA ILE A 12 -16.51 41.15 43.31
C ILE A 12 -16.32 41.56 41.83
N MET A 13 -15.87 42.77 41.52
CA MET A 13 -15.57 43.19 40.15
C MET A 13 -14.39 42.44 39.56
N LEU A 14 -13.36 42.12 40.33
CA LEU A 14 -12.23 41.31 39.86
C LEU A 14 -12.63 39.85 39.57
N VAL A 15 -13.47 39.23 40.39
CA VAL A 15 -13.93 37.87 40.18
C VAL A 15 -14.92 37.77 39.01
N VAL A 16 -15.82 38.76 38.83
CA VAL A 16 -16.74 38.78 37.70
C VAL A 16 -16.00 39.11 36.39
N GLY A 17 -15.01 40.04 36.44
CA GLY A 17 -14.17 40.32 35.27
C GLY A 17 -13.32 39.13 34.81
N PHE A 18 -12.82 38.30 35.74
CA PHE A 18 -12.06 37.10 35.41
C PHE A 18 -12.97 35.99 34.88
N ALA A 19 -14.19 35.83 35.41
CA ALA A 19 -15.16 34.83 34.91
C ALA A 19 -15.71 35.22 33.52
N VAL A 20 -15.97 36.47 33.23
CA VAL A 20 -16.40 36.94 31.90
C VAL A 20 -15.26 36.87 30.88
N GLY A 21 -14.01 37.09 31.29
CA GLY A 21 -12.83 36.94 30.40
C GLY A 21 -12.58 35.48 29.97
N ILE A 22 -12.94 34.50 30.78
CA ILE A 22 -12.79 33.06 30.45
C ILE A 22 -13.92 32.59 29.52
N ILE A 23 -15.12 33.19 29.56
CA ILE A 23 -16.25 32.80 28.69
C ILE A 23 -16.18 33.47 27.33
N ALA A 24 -15.45 34.58 27.16
CA ALA A 24 -15.40 35.39 25.96
C ALA A 24 -14.16 35.18 25.07
N SER A 25 -13.27 34.24 25.40
CA SER A 25 -12.31 33.75 24.42
C SER A 25 -12.94 32.57 23.70
N PRO A 26 -13.41 32.71 22.45
CA PRO A 26 -13.46 31.55 21.59
C PRO A 26 -12.02 31.05 21.59
N PHE A 27 -11.80 29.83 22.01
CA PHE A 27 -10.57 29.10 21.75
C PHE A 27 -10.57 28.87 20.22
N ILE A 28 -10.21 29.95 19.49
CA ILE A 28 -9.78 29.84 18.11
C ILE A 28 -8.44 29.15 18.26
N LEU A 29 -8.46 27.80 18.26
CA LEU A 29 -7.28 27.06 17.85
C LEU A 29 -6.84 27.74 16.54
N PRO A 30 -5.58 28.17 16.41
CA PRO A 30 -5.11 28.59 15.11
C PRO A 30 -5.39 27.38 14.21
N GLN A 31 -6.37 27.51 13.33
CA GLN A 31 -6.46 26.68 12.15
C GLN A 31 -5.21 27.09 11.36
N ASN A 32 -4.11 26.39 11.61
CA ASN A 32 -3.09 26.30 10.59
C ASN A 32 -3.88 25.82 9.37
N PRO A 33 -3.85 26.49 8.22
CA PRO A 33 -4.23 25.85 6.99
C PRO A 33 -3.24 24.68 6.87
N SER A 34 -3.66 23.51 7.31
CA SER A 34 -2.86 22.31 7.26
C SER A 34 -2.55 22.07 5.79
N GLY A 35 -1.36 21.57 5.49
CA GLY A 35 -0.99 21.19 4.14
C GLY A 35 -2.01 20.23 3.48
N GLU A 36 -2.86 19.57 4.28
CA GLU A 36 -4.01 18.75 3.91
C GLU A 36 -5.03 19.47 3.04
N ASP A 37 -5.44 20.69 3.45
CA ASP A 37 -6.39 21.49 2.68
C ASP A 37 -5.80 21.94 1.35
N ALA A 38 -4.49 22.14 1.27
CA ALA A 38 -3.81 22.55 0.06
C ALA A 38 -3.82 21.45 -1.02
N VAL A 39 -3.54 20.18 -0.66
CA VAL A 39 -3.59 19.06 -1.58
C VAL A 39 -5.01 18.82 -2.09
N TRP A 40 -5.99 18.75 -1.17
CA TRP A 40 -7.38 18.55 -1.56
C TRP A 40 -7.94 19.70 -2.39
N ASN A 41 -7.62 20.94 -2.04
CA ASN A 41 -8.03 22.13 -2.80
C ASN A 41 -7.46 22.09 -4.23
N HIS A 42 -6.19 21.73 -4.40
CA HIS A 42 -5.58 21.55 -5.70
C HIS A 42 -6.28 20.46 -6.53
N ILE A 43 -6.57 19.29 -5.92
CA ILE A 43 -7.35 18.23 -6.57
C ILE A 43 -8.75 18.70 -6.96
N GLN A 44 -9.42 19.48 -6.10
CA GLN A 44 -10.75 20.03 -6.41
C GLN A 44 -10.73 21.06 -7.55
N GLU A 45 -9.66 21.81 -7.69
CA GLU A 45 -9.47 22.77 -8.79
C GLU A 45 -9.16 22.07 -10.12
N THR A 46 -8.24 21.11 -10.10
CA THR A 46 -7.79 20.38 -11.32
C THR A 46 -8.72 19.25 -11.73
N LYS A 47 -9.47 18.70 -10.77
CA LYS A 47 -10.26 17.45 -10.89
C LYS A 47 -9.42 16.22 -11.21
N VAL A 48 -8.11 16.27 -10.96
CA VAL A 48 -7.16 15.20 -11.24
C VAL A 48 -6.44 14.82 -9.94
N ILE A 49 -6.24 13.52 -9.75
CA ILE A 49 -5.40 12.93 -8.70
C ILE A 49 -4.16 12.35 -9.37
N GLU A 50 -2.98 12.75 -8.95
CA GLU A 50 -1.70 12.20 -9.41
C GLU A 50 -1.39 10.91 -8.65
N VAL A 51 -1.46 9.77 -9.31
CA VAL A 51 -1.28 8.45 -8.70
C VAL A 51 -0.03 7.76 -9.24
N GLY A 52 0.83 7.30 -8.33
CA GLY A 52 1.98 6.45 -8.66
C GLY A 52 1.62 4.97 -8.60
N THR A 53 2.08 4.22 -9.59
CA THR A 53 1.91 2.76 -9.66
C THR A 53 3.09 2.11 -10.37
N ASP A 54 3.40 0.86 -10.02
CA ASP A 54 4.31 -0.01 -10.76
C ASP A 54 3.48 -1.09 -11.49
N PRO A 55 3.28 -0.95 -12.83
CA PRO A 55 2.41 -1.84 -13.59
C PRO A 55 3.08 -3.17 -13.94
N THR A 56 3.81 -3.76 -12.99
CA THR A 56 4.45 -5.08 -13.14
C THR A 56 3.86 -6.15 -12.22
N TRP A 57 2.70 -5.86 -11.58
CA TRP A 57 2.10 -6.71 -10.54
C TRP A 57 0.69 -7.25 -10.93
N PRO A 58 0.60 -8.13 -11.98
CA PRO A 58 -0.67 -8.71 -12.41
C PRO A 58 -1.25 -9.64 -11.32
N PRO A 59 -2.59 -9.70 -11.15
CA PRO A 59 -3.61 -8.98 -11.92
C PRO A 59 -4.05 -7.65 -11.30
N TYR A 60 -3.31 -7.13 -10.32
CA TYR A 60 -3.65 -5.88 -9.61
C TYR A 60 -3.37 -4.63 -10.46
N GLN A 61 -2.16 -4.52 -11.02
CA GLN A 61 -1.78 -3.52 -12.00
C GLN A 61 -0.78 -4.11 -13.01
N LEU A 62 -1.06 -3.87 -14.27
CA LEU A 62 -0.24 -4.33 -15.39
C LEU A 62 -0.40 -3.38 -16.57
N ARG A 63 0.56 -3.44 -17.49
CA ARG A 63 0.45 -2.74 -18.75
C ARG A 63 -0.20 -3.66 -19.78
N ASP A 64 -1.33 -3.21 -20.34
CA ASP A 64 -2.01 -3.93 -21.41
C ASP A 64 -1.14 -3.95 -22.68
N ASN A 65 -0.88 -5.14 -23.20
CA ASN A 65 0.05 -5.34 -24.33
C ASN A 65 -0.47 -4.79 -25.66
N VAL A 66 -1.78 -4.52 -25.77
CA VAL A 66 -2.42 -4.05 -27.01
C VAL A 66 -2.56 -2.53 -27.02
N THR A 67 -3.05 -1.97 -25.91
CA THR A 67 -3.34 -0.54 -25.80
C THR A 67 -2.18 0.26 -25.17
N GLY A 68 -1.30 -0.40 -24.44
CA GLY A 68 -0.26 0.24 -23.63
C GLY A 68 -0.76 0.90 -22.36
N ASN A 69 -2.06 0.84 -22.07
CA ASN A 69 -2.66 1.43 -20.88
C ASN A 69 -2.30 0.63 -19.63
N ILE A 70 -2.29 1.32 -18.49
CA ILE A 70 -2.23 0.66 -17.18
C ILE A 70 -3.65 0.18 -16.84
N VAL A 71 -3.79 -1.11 -16.52
CA VAL A 71 -5.05 -1.78 -16.23
C VAL A 71 -4.86 -2.74 -15.05
N GLY A 72 -5.94 -3.21 -14.44
CA GLY A 72 -5.88 -4.16 -13.34
C GLY A 72 -6.92 -3.89 -12.26
N PHE A 73 -7.00 -4.80 -11.29
CA PHE A 73 -7.97 -4.72 -10.21
C PHE A 73 -7.88 -3.41 -9.42
N GLU A 74 -6.68 -3.04 -8.96
CA GLU A 74 -6.49 -1.80 -8.19
C GLU A 74 -6.66 -0.55 -9.05
N VAL A 75 -6.35 -0.64 -10.35
CA VAL A 75 -6.55 0.45 -11.30
C VAL A 75 -8.04 0.74 -11.47
N ASP A 76 -8.85 -0.31 -11.71
CA ASP A 76 -10.29 -0.17 -11.87
C ASP A 76 -10.94 0.29 -10.55
N LEU A 77 -10.50 -0.24 -9.40
CA LEU A 77 -11.02 0.15 -8.09
C LEU A 77 -10.71 1.60 -7.75
N ALA A 78 -9.46 2.05 -7.95
CA ALA A 78 -9.08 3.44 -7.71
C ALA A 78 -9.82 4.41 -8.64
N ASN A 79 -9.98 4.05 -9.93
CA ASN A 79 -10.78 4.83 -10.87
C ASN A 79 -12.24 4.92 -10.42
N ALA A 80 -12.86 3.82 -9.97
CA ALA A 80 -14.24 3.83 -9.46
C ALA A 80 -14.38 4.71 -8.20
N CYS A 81 -13.39 4.72 -7.30
CA CYS A 81 -13.36 5.65 -6.16
C CYS A 81 -13.28 7.11 -6.63
N ALA A 82 -12.40 7.42 -7.57
CA ALA A 82 -12.25 8.77 -8.11
C ALA A 82 -13.52 9.25 -8.82
N GLU A 83 -14.14 8.40 -9.64
CA GLU A 83 -15.41 8.68 -10.33
C GLU A 83 -16.56 8.97 -9.35
N ASN A 84 -16.63 8.22 -8.24
CA ASN A 84 -17.62 8.46 -7.16
C ASN A 84 -17.45 9.85 -6.52
N LEU A 85 -16.24 10.39 -6.56
CA LEU A 85 -15.89 11.74 -6.06
C LEU A 85 -15.98 12.83 -7.15
N GLY A 86 -16.30 12.48 -8.40
CA GLY A 86 -16.30 13.40 -9.54
C GLY A 86 -14.88 13.84 -9.94
N LEU A 87 -13.91 12.96 -9.78
CA LEU A 87 -12.49 13.16 -10.07
C LEU A 87 -12.00 12.16 -11.12
N THR A 88 -10.82 12.42 -11.69
CA THR A 88 -10.11 11.49 -12.58
C THR A 88 -8.72 11.20 -12.02
N ILE A 89 -8.14 10.08 -12.44
CA ILE A 89 -6.76 9.71 -12.07
C ILE A 89 -5.84 9.93 -13.26
N HIS A 90 -4.71 10.57 -12.99
CA HIS A 90 -3.54 10.54 -13.86
C HIS A 90 -2.54 9.50 -13.31
N TRP A 91 -2.31 8.45 -14.09
CA TRP A 91 -1.47 7.34 -13.71
C TRP A 91 0.00 7.60 -14.07
N ASN A 92 0.88 7.55 -13.08
CA ASN A 92 2.32 7.71 -13.22
C ASN A 92 3.01 6.35 -13.04
N ASP A 93 3.63 5.84 -14.12
CA ASP A 93 4.43 4.61 -14.12
C ASP A 93 5.79 4.88 -13.49
N ILE A 94 5.99 4.42 -12.26
CA ILE A 94 7.25 4.58 -11.52
C ILE A 94 7.58 3.30 -10.75
N GLY A 95 8.87 3.05 -10.53
CA GLY A 95 9.30 1.88 -9.76
C GLY A 95 8.74 1.86 -8.35
N PHE A 96 8.36 0.68 -7.87
CA PHE A 96 7.66 0.44 -6.60
C PHE A 96 8.36 1.11 -5.40
N ASP A 97 9.68 1.00 -5.33
CA ASP A 97 10.53 1.54 -4.25
C ASP A 97 10.55 3.09 -4.19
N ASN A 98 10.10 3.77 -5.26
CA ASN A 98 10.06 5.23 -5.34
C ASN A 98 8.67 5.82 -5.02
N ILE A 99 7.60 5.00 -4.97
CA ILE A 99 6.23 5.54 -4.82
C ILE A 99 6.05 6.22 -3.46
N ILE A 100 6.44 5.57 -2.36
CA ILE A 100 6.27 6.12 -1.00
C ILE A 100 6.98 7.46 -0.86
N ILE A 101 8.25 7.56 -1.30
CA ILE A 101 8.99 8.80 -1.20
C ILE A 101 8.41 9.92 -2.07
N SER A 102 7.88 9.59 -3.26
CA SER A 102 7.22 10.56 -4.15
C SER A 102 5.92 11.11 -3.54
N VAL A 103 5.15 10.26 -2.87
CA VAL A 103 3.95 10.70 -2.12
C VAL A 103 4.31 11.55 -0.91
N GLN A 104 5.35 11.19 -0.16
CA GLN A 104 5.83 11.99 0.98
C GLN A 104 6.32 13.38 0.55
N GLN A 105 6.95 13.47 -0.63
CA GLN A 105 7.46 14.72 -1.19
C GLN A 105 6.40 15.57 -1.89
N GLY A 106 5.15 15.08 -1.99
CA GLY A 106 4.05 15.76 -2.69
C GLY A 106 4.23 15.81 -4.22
N GLN A 107 5.04 14.92 -4.78
CA GLN A 107 5.14 14.74 -6.24
C GLN A 107 3.96 13.91 -6.77
N LEU A 108 3.37 13.09 -5.92
CA LEU A 108 2.18 12.30 -6.14
C LEU A 108 1.21 12.54 -4.98
N ASP A 109 -0.09 12.47 -5.26
CA ASP A 109 -1.14 12.58 -4.25
C ASP A 109 -1.38 11.24 -3.56
N MET A 110 -1.23 10.12 -4.31
CA MET A 110 -1.55 8.77 -3.85
C MET A 110 -0.62 7.73 -4.47
N GLY A 111 -0.42 6.60 -3.76
CA GLY A 111 0.21 5.39 -4.27
C GLY A 111 -0.79 4.24 -4.35
N VAL A 112 -0.83 3.57 -5.51
CA VAL A 112 -1.69 2.41 -5.79
C VAL A 112 -0.83 1.35 -6.47
N SER A 113 -0.31 0.39 -5.69
CA SER A 113 0.65 -0.61 -6.18
C SER A 113 0.79 -1.81 -5.23
N GLY A 114 -0.33 -2.37 -4.76
CA GLY A 114 -0.32 -3.55 -3.91
C GLY A 114 0.34 -3.34 -2.55
N PHE A 115 0.21 -2.17 -1.96
CA PHE A 115 0.91 -1.85 -0.73
C PHE A 115 0.34 -2.59 0.48
N SER A 116 1.13 -3.52 1.03
CA SER A 116 0.85 -4.13 2.34
C SER A 116 0.95 -3.09 3.46
N ILE A 117 -0.05 -3.06 4.34
CA ILE A 117 -0.04 -2.21 5.53
C ILE A 117 0.94 -2.81 6.54
N THR A 118 1.99 -2.08 6.88
CA THR A 118 2.98 -2.50 7.90
C THR A 118 3.19 -1.40 8.94
N PRO A 119 3.63 -1.75 10.18
CA PRO A 119 3.95 -0.77 11.21
C PRO A 119 5.01 0.25 10.78
N ASP A 120 5.97 -0.14 9.95
CA ASP A 120 7.02 0.77 9.49
C ASP A 120 6.49 1.75 8.44
N ARG A 121 5.72 1.28 7.46
CA ARG A 121 5.06 2.14 6.47
C ARG A 121 4.06 3.10 7.12
N LEU A 122 3.34 2.66 8.17
CA LEU A 122 2.43 3.53 8.93
C LEU A 122 3.13 4.68 9.67
N LYS A 123 4.45 4.65 9.87
CA LYS A 123 5.21 5.80 10.37
C LYS A 123 5.40 6.88 9.32
N GLU A 124 5.38 6.49 8.05
CA GLU A 124 5.76 7.32 6.91
C GLU A 124 4.58 7.84 6.10
N VAL A 125 3.55 7.03 5.91
CA VAL A 125 2.35 7.31 5.13
C VAL A 125 1.10 6.85 5.87
N ASP A 126 -0.07 7.26 5.40
CA ASP A 126 -1.35 6.73 5.85
C ASP A 126 -1.98 5.87 4.75
N PHE A 127 -2.84 4.95 5.15
CA PHE A 127 -3.48 3.98 4.27
C PHE A 127 -4.99 4.13 4.30
N THR A 128 -5.62 3.90 3.15
CA THR A 128 -7.07 3.75 3.05
C THR A 128 -7.54 2.49 3.80
N LEU A 129 -8.85 2.29 3.89
CA LEU A 129 -9.42 0.99 4.23
C LEU A 129 -8.79 -0.09 3.35
N PRO A 130 -8.45 -1.27 3.91
CA PRO A 130 -7.93 -2.36 3.11
C PRO A 130 -9.02 -2.90 2.17
N HIS A 131 -8.68 -3.06 0.90
CA HIS A 131 -9.60 -3.58 -0.12
C HIS A 131 -9.36 -5.06 -0.46
N SER A 132 -8.20 -5.60 -0.07
CA SER A 132 -7.86 -7.01 -0.25
C SER A 132 -6.86 -7.49 0.80
N THR A 133 -6.62 -8.80 0.80
CA THR A 133 -5.54 -9.43 1.56
C THR A 133 -4.77 -10.36 0.64
N THR A 134 -3.46 -10.46 0.85
CA THR A 134 -2.58 -11.37 0.10
C THR A 134 -1.76 -12.23 1.06
N GLU A 135 -1.38 -13.44 0.62
CA GLU A 135 -0.39 -14.28 1.30
C GLU A 135 0.95 -14.12 0.62
N GLY A 136 2.04 -14.12 1.38
CA GLY A 136 3.37 -14.22 0.82
C GLY A 136 3.71 -15.67 0.48
N GLN A 137 4.27 -15.92 -0.69
CA GLN A 137 4.70 -17.26 -1.10
C GLN A 137 6.12 -17.25 -1.66
N ILE A 138 6.96 -18.19 -1.20
CA ILE A 138 8.25 -18.47 -1.84
C ILE A 138 8.07 -19.67 -2.77
N VAL A 139 8.38 -19.46 -4.04
CA VAL A 139 8.31 -20.48 -5.09
C VAL A 139 9.69 -20.88 -5.58
N MET A 140 9.84 -22.14 -5.97
CA MET A 140 11.08 -22.73 -6.48
C MET A 140 10.79 -23.61 -7.70
N LEU A 141 11.81 -23.78 -8.56
CA LEU A 141 11.74 -24.86 -9.58
C LEU A 141 11.66 -26.23 -8.89
N GLN A 142 10.75 -27.08 -9.34
CA GLN A 142 10.60 -28.45 -8.84
C GLN A 142 11.90 -29.24 -9.00
N SER A 143 12.64 -29.02 -10.08
CA SER A 143 13.95 -29.64 -10.31
C SER A 143 14.98 -29.25 -9.24
N THR A 144 15.00 -27.98 -8.82
CA THR A 144 15.89 -27.48 -7.76
C THR A 144 15.52 -28.08 -6.41
N MET A 145 14.23 -28.14 -6.08
CA MET A 145 13.75 -28.77 -4.85
C MET A 145 14.17 -30.24 -4.80
N THR A 146 13.95 -30.98 -5.88
CA THR A 146 14.33 -32.40 -5.99
C THR A 146 15.84 -32.60 -5.83
N ALA A 147 16.65 -31.80 -6.53
CA ALA A 147 18.11 -31.89 -6.46
C ALA A 147 18.67 -31.60 -5.07
N LYS A 148 18.02 -30.74 -4.31
CA LYS A 148 18.39 -30.40 -2.91
C LYS A 148 17.72 -31.30 -1.86
N GLY A 149 16.85 -32.23 -2.25
CA GLY A 149 16.07 -33.06 -1.33
C GLY A 149 15.03 -32.28 -0.52
N ILE A 150 14.58 -31.13 -1.02
CA ILE A 150 13.59 -30.26 -0.38
C ILE A 150 12.20 -30.73 -0.80
N THR A 151 11.33 -30.98 0.19
CA THR A 151 9.90 -31.26 -0.04
C THR A 151 9.03 -30.09 0.38
N THR A 152 9.34 -29.49 1.54
CA THR A 152 8.66 -28.31 2.09
C THR A 152 9.64 -27.60 3.02
N LEU A 153 9.60 -26.29 3.06
CA LEU A 153 10.28 -25.45 4.05
C LEU A 153 9.22 -24.79 4.92
N HIS A 154 9.49 -24.62 6.21
CA HIS A 154 8.50 -24.18 7.19
C HIS A 154 8.77 -22.79 7.73
N THR A 155 10.01 -22.31 7.60
CA THR A 155 10.47 -21.02 8.11
C THR A 155 11.42 -20.35 7.12
N LEU A 156 11.59 -19.04 7.22
CA LEU A 156 12.60 -18.33 6.43
C LEU A 156 14.03 -18.78 6.78
N GLU A 157 14.28 -19.18 8.03
CA GLU A 157 15.57 -19.71 8.45
C GLU A 157 15.95 -21.01 7.69
N ASP A 158 14.97 -21.80 7.22
CA ASP A 158 15.24 -23.00 6.43
C ASP A 158 15.88 -22.65 5.08
N PHE A 159 15.54 -21.50 4.48
CA PHE A 159 16.17 -21.04 3.23
C PHE A 159 17.63 -20.69 3.46
N LYS A 160 17.96 -20.00 4.55
CA LYS A 160 19.33 -19.69 4.94
C LYS A 160 20.13 -20.98 5.18
N THR A 161 19.58 -21.92 5.96
CA THR A 161 20.25 -23.18 6.30
C THR A 161 20.54 -24.04 5.06
N ASN A 162 19.66 -24.00 4.06
CA ASN A 162 19.82 -24.71 2.78
C ASN A 162 20.64 -23.91 1.75
N GLY A 163 21.16 -22.72 2.09
CA GLY A 163 21.94 -21.87 1.20
C GLY A 163 21.18 -21.47 -0.06
N ILE A 164 19.90 -21.06 0.11
CA ILE A 164 19.01 -20.67 -0.99
C ILE A 164 19.01 -19.15 -1.09
N THR A 165 19.42 -18.63 -2.23
CA THR A 165 19.25 -17.21 -2.54
C THR A 165 17.84 -16.95 -3.05
N VAL A 166 17.12 -16.02 -2.41
CA VAL A 166 15.74 -15.68 -2.73
C VAL A 166 15.68 -14.35 -3.47
N GLY A 167 15.03 -14.35 -4.63
CA GLY A 167 14.75 -13.16 -5.43
C GLY A 167 13.48 -12.45 -4.94
N VAL A 168 13.53 -11.12 -4.89
CA VAL A 168 12.38 -10.27 -4.53
C VAL A 168 12.40 -8.97 -5.32
N GLN A 169 11.26 -8.29 -5.40
CA GLN A 169 11.23 -6.90 -5.83
C GLN A 169 11.78 -5.98 -4.74
N SER A 170 12.57 -4.98 -5.12
CA SER A 170 13.14 -3.98 -4.21
C SER A 170 12.04 -3.17 -3.50
N GLY A 171 12.21 -2.95 -2.19
CA GLY A 171 11.33 -2.13 -1.37
C GLY A 171 10.02 -2.81 -0.92
N ASN A 172 9.79 -4.08 -1.28
CA ASN A 172 8.65 -4.83 -0.79
C ASN A 172 8.86 -5.35 0.66
N VAL A 173 7.79 -5.81 1.30
CA VAL A 173 7.86 -6.32 2.69
C VAL A 173 8.66 -7.62 2.78
N GLN A 174 8.65 -8.43 1.74
CA GLN A 174 9.33 -9.72 1.66
C GLN A 174 10.86 -9.54 1.68
N GLU A 175 11.38 -8.45 1.08
CA GLU A 175 12.81 -8.13 1.17
C GLU A 175 13.23 -7.92 2.63
N THR A 176 12.46 -7.13 3.39
CA THR A 176 12.74 -6.87 4.82
C THR A 176 12.71 -8.16 5.63
N GLU A 177 11.67 -8.97 5.46
CA GLU A 177 11.52 -10.25 6.18
C GLU A 177 12.68 -11.21 5.92
N LEU A 178 13.12 -11.35 4.68
CA LEU A 178 14.24 -12.21 4.32
C LEU A 178 15.56 -11.70 4.92
N ARG A 179 15.80 -10.40 4.86
CA ARG A 179 17.02 -9.79 5.43
C ARG A 179 17.06 -9.93 6.94
N ASP A 180 15.92 -9.74 7.62
CA ASP A 180 15.80 -9.89 9.07
C ASP A 180 16.03 -11.35 9.49
N ALA A 181 15.60 -12.32 8.69
CA ALA A 181 15.89 -13.74 8.89
C ALA A 181 17.33 -14.13 8.50
N GLY A 182 18.11 -13.23 7.90
CA GLY A 182 19.48 -13.47 7.45
C GLY A 182 19.57 -14.39 6.24
N VAL A 183 18.53 -14.43 5.40
CA VAL A 183 18.53 -15.17 4.12
C VAL A 183 19.30 -14.37 3.08
N ASP A 184 19.98 -15.05 2.16
CA ASP A 184 20.62 -14.41 1.01
C ASP A 184 19.55 -13.88 0.04
N VAL A 185 19.56 -12.54 -0.19
CA VAL A 185 18.55 -11.85 -0.99
C VAL A 185 19.16 -11.22 -2.22
N ARG A 186 18.49 -11.39 -3.36
CA ARG A 186 18.74 -10.63 -4.58
C ARG A 186 17.49 -9.83 -4.94
N THR A 187 17.67 -8.56 -5.33
CA THR A 187 16.57 -7.63 -5.64
C THR A 187 16.54 -7.24 -7.11
N TRP A 188 15.34 -6.97 -7.61
CA TRP A 188 15.05 -6.38 -8.92
C TRP A 188 14.12 -5.17 -8.76
N SER A 189 14.14 -4.28 -9.74
CA SER A 189 13.29 -3.09 -9.74
C SER A 189 11.81 -3.38 -10.02
N ASP A 190 11.51 -4.53 -10.62
CA ASP A 190 10.16 -4.96 -10.99
C ASP A 190 9.84 -6.36 -10.44
N SER A 191 8.57 -6.73 -10.41
CA SER A 191 8.13 -8.00 -9.86
C SER A 191 8.26 -9.19 -10.82
N ALA A 192 8.44 -8.96 -12.12
CA ALA A 192 8.49 -10.00 -13.15
C ALA A 192 9.89 -10.61 -13.34
N SER A 193 10.92 -9.77 -13.30
CA SER A 193 12.30 -10.15 -13.57
C SER A 193 12.85 -11.27 -12.67
N PRO A 194 12.56 -11.31 -11.34
CA PRO A 194 13.02 -12.42 -10.50
C PRO A 194 12.45 -13.77 -10.95
N PHE A 195 11.20 -13.83 -11.41
CA PHE A 195 10.60 -15.06 -11.93
C PHE A 195 11.23 -15.49 -13.26
N GLN A 196 11.52 -14.55 -14.15
CA GLN A 196 12.21 -14.84 -15.42
C GLN A 196 13.61 -15.38 -15.17
N ASP A 197 14.36 -14.81 -14.24
CA ASP A 197 15.68 -15.30 -13.84
C ASP A 197 15.60 -16.69 -13.21
N LEU A 198 14.61 -16.96 -12.36
CA LEU A 198 14.38 -18.27 -11.78
C LEU A 198 14.21 -19.36 -12.85
N VAL A 199 13.33 -19.13 -13.84
CA VAL A 199 13.02 -20.15 -14.85
C VAL A 199 14.08 -20.26 -15.95
N SER A 200 14.88 -19.20 -16.18
CA SER A 200 16.03 -19.25 -17.09
C SER A 200 17.18 -20.12 -16.55
N GLY A 201 17.10 -20.54 -15.28
CA GLY A 201 18.16 -21.27 -14.61
C GLY A 201 19.35 -20.41 -14.20
N ASN A 202 19.13 -19.11 -14.00
CA ASN A 202 20.16 -18.21 -13.48
C ASN A 202 20.64 -18.70 -12.10
N PRO A 203 21.93 -19.08 -11.93
CA PRO A 203 22.41 -19.68 -10.68
C PRO A 203 22.41 -18.73 -9.49
N SER A 204 22.22 -17.42 -9.73
CA SER A 204 22.21 -16.40 -8.68
C SER A 204 20.86 -16.28 -7.97
N VAL A 205 19.82 -17.02 -8.36
CA VAL A 205 18.51 -17.07 -7.73
C VAL A 205 17.95 -18.51 -7.79
N GLN A 206 17.55 -19.06 -6.65
CA GLN A 206 16.97 -20.40 -6.58
C GLN A 206 15.50 -20.41 -6.15
N ALA A 207 15.01 -19.28 -5.64
CA ALA A 207 13.64 -19.09 -5.20
C ALA A 207 13.19 -17.66 -5.46
N VAL A 208 11.88 -17.42 -5.51
CA VAL A 208 11.30 -16.06 -5.60
C VAL A 208 10.22 -15.92 -4.54
N TYR A 209 10.24 -14.81 -3.81
CA TYR A 209 9.25 -14.45 -2.81
C TYR A 209 8.38 -13.32 -3.32
N ALA A 210 7.09 -13.59 -3.46
CA ALA A 210 6.06 -12.60 -3.84
C ALA A 210 4.70 -13.00 -3.24
N GLU A 211 3.68 -12.18 -3.44
CA GLU A 211 2.33 -12.47 -2.96
C GLU A 211 1.58 -13.45 -3.86
N THR A 212 0.61 -14.14 -3.26
CA THR A 212 -0.15 -15.25 -3.88
C THR A 212 -0.73 -14.95 -5.26
N PRO A 213 -1.39 -13.81 -5.54
CA PRO A 213 -1.96 -13.59 -6.87
C PRO A 213 -0.89 -13.59 -7.97
N ILE A 214 0.29 -13.05 -7.67
CA ILE A 214 1.41 -12.96 -8.60
C ILE A 214 2.06 -14.33 -8.79
N THR A 215 2.36 -15.01 -7.68
CA THR A 215 2.95 -16.34 -7.75
C THR A 215 2.05 -17.29 -8.51
N THR A 216 0.72 -17.26 -8.29
CA THR A 216 -0.26 -18.06 -9.01
C THR A 216 -0.24 -17.76 -10.52
N ASN A 217 -0.23 -16.46 -10.88
CA ASN A 217 -0.17 -16.06 -12.29
C ASN A 217 1.10 -16.60 -12.98
N TRP A 218 2.27 -16.43 -12.35
CA TRP A 218 3.53 -16.92 -12.90
C TRP A 218 3.63 -18.44 -12.93
N ILE A 219 3.15 -19.15 -11.89
CA ILE A 219 3.11 -20.62 -11.88
C ILE A 219 2.30 -21.15 -13.06
N ASN A 220 1.11 -20.58 -13.33
CA ASN A 220 0.25 -20.97 -14.44
C ASN A 220 0.93 -20.68 -15.80
N GLN A 221 1.50 -19.48 -15.96
CA GLN A 221 2.21 -19.09 -17.19
C GLN A 221 3.39 -20.01 -17.49
N PHE A 222 4.15 -20.43 -16.49
CA PHE A 222 5.29 -21.34 -16.66
C PHE A 222 4.84 -22.79 -16.91
N ALA A 223 3.74 -23.23 -16.29
CA ALA A 223 3.16 -24.52 -16.57
C ALA A 223 2.75 -24.68 -18.05
N ASP A 224 2.20 -23.63 -18.66
CA ASP A 224 1.89 -23.58 -20.09
C ASP A 224 3.14 -23.72 -20.98
N GLN A 225 4.32 -23.35 -20.45
CA GLN A 225 5.62 -23.50 -21.11
C GLN A 225 6.31 -24.84 -20.77
N GLY A 226 5.66 -25.71 -20.00
CA GLY A 226 6.22 -26.98 -19.55
C GLY A 226 7.23 -26.87 -18.40
N ILE A 227 7.26 -25.71 -17.71
CA ILE A 227 8.16 -25.46 -16.57
C ILE A 227 7.38 -25.66 -15.27
N SER A 228 7.86 -26.59 -14.43
CA SER A 228 7.23 -26.88 -13.14
C SER A 228 7.83 -26.02 -12.03
N VAL A 229 7.00 -25.16 -11.46
CA VAL A 229 7.30 -24.34 -10.29
C VAL A 229 6.38 -24.75 -9.14
N SER A 230 6.93 -24.86 -7.95
CA SER A 230 6.20 -25.29 -6.74
C SER A 230 6.35 -24.29 -5.61
N VAL A 231 5.29 -24.16 -4.80
CA VAL A 231 5.33 -23.38 -3.56
C VAL A 231 6.17 -24.12 -2.52
N ALA A 232 7.23 -23.50 -2.05
CA ALA A 232 8.12 -24.02 -1.02
C ALA A 232 7.78 -23.51 0.38
N TYR A 233 7.17 -22.31 0.49
CA TYR A 233 6.83 -21.64 1.75
C TYR A 233 5.65 -20.70 1.55
N THR A 234 4.80 -20.55 2.58
CA THR A 234 3.68 -19.58 2.62
C THR A 234 3.72 -18.80 3.93
N HIS A 235 3.64 -17.48 3.83
CA HIS A 235 3.53 -16.55 4.95
C HIS A 235 2.06 -16.13 5.15
N PRO A 236 1.63 -15.83 6.39
CA PRO A 236 0.29 -15.32 6.66
C PRO A 236 -0.06 -14.01 5.95
N TYR A 237 -1.34 -13.67 5.96
CA TYR A 237 -1.95 -12.58 5.23
C TYR A 237 -1.36 -11.19 5.51
N TYR A 238 -1.24 -10.39 4.43
CA TYR A 238 -1.03 -8.95 4.48
C TYR A 238 -2.30 -8.23 4.03
N PRO A 239 -2.82 -7.26 4.80
CA PRO A 239 -3.85 -6.35 4.30
C PRO A 239 -3.23 -5.39 3.28
N VAL A 240 -3.93 -5.20 2.16
CA VAL A 240 -3.50 -4.34 1.03
C VAL A 240 -4.42 -3.15 0.90
N ALA A 241 -3.83 -1.95 0.76
CA ALA A 241 -4.55 -0.68 0.67
C ALA A 241 -3.80 0.34 -0.20
N PHE A 242 -4.50 1.39 -0.61
CA PHE A 242 -3.90 2.57 -1.21
C PHE A 242 -3.21 3.41 -0.13
N LEU A 243 -2.20 4.19 -0.50
CA LEU A 243 -1.50 5.04 0.44
C LEU A 243 -1.54 6.51 0.04
N VAL A 244 -1.52 7.39 1.04
CA VAL A 244 -1.46 8.84 0.89
C VAL A 244 -0.42 9.44 1.85
N SER A 245 0.00 10.67 1.60
CA SER A 245 0.83 11.40 2.56
C SER A 245 0.08 11.60 3.90
N LYS A 246 0.81 11.60 5.01
CA LYS A 246 0.26 11.93 6.34
C LYS A 246 -0.40 13.31 6.41
N ASN A 247 -0.07 14.19 5.46
CA ASN A 247 -0.65 15.52 5.36
C ASN A 247 -1.88 15.58 4.44
N SER A 248 -2.37 14.45 3.89
CA SER A 248 -3.49 14.39 2.94
C SER A 248 -4.74 13.75 3.54
N GLN A 249 -5.10 14.14 4.78
CA GLN A 249 -6.20 13.52 5.53
C GLN A 249 -7.57 13.71 4.89
N THR A 250 -7.82 14.83 4.22
CA THR A 250 -9.07 15.09 3.52
C THR A 250 -9.20 14.16 2.30
N LEU A 251 -8.12 13.95 1.54
CA LEU A 251 -8.07 12.96 0.45
C LEU A 251 -8.34 11.56 0.98
N LEU A 252 -7.67 11.16 2.07
CA LEU A 252 -7.85 9.85 2.72
C LEU A 252 -9.32 9.60 3.10
N GLN A 253 -9.95 10.54 3.83
CA GLN A 253 -11.34 10.42 4.28
C GLN A 253 -12.34 10.31 3.13
N ASN A 254 -12.13 11.06 2.05
CA ASN A 254 -12.98 10.99 0.86
C ASN A 254 -12.81 9.66 0.12
N PHE A 255 -11.56 9.18 -0.04
CA PHE A 255 -11.31 7.86 -0.63
C PHE A 255 -11.87 6.73 0.21
N ASP A 256 -11.70 6.76 1.55
CA ASP A 256 -12.30 5.78 2.45
C ASP A 256 -13.82 5.74 2.35
N SER A 257 -14.45 6.92 2.23
CA SER A 257 -15.90 7.01 2.07
C SER A 257 -16.34 6.43 0.72
N ALA A 258 -15.64 6.74 -0.37
CA ALA A 258 -15.92 6.18 -1.69
C ALA A 258 -15.71 4.65 -1.68
N LEU A 259 -14.60 4.17 -1.13
CA LEU A 259 -14.28 2.74 -1.04
C LEU A 259 -15.31 1.98 -0.20
N ALA A 260 -15.75 2.54 0.95
CA ALA A 260 -16.80 1.95 1.77
C ALA A 260 -18.13 1.81 1.00
N ASN A 261 -18.49 2.80 0.19
CA ASN A 261 -19.67 2.73 -0.67
C ASN A 261 -19.54 1.61 -1.72
N LEU A 262 -18.38 1.49 -2.39
CA LEU A 262 -18.11 0.45 -3.40
C LEU A 262 -18.02 -0.96 -2.79
N ILE A 263 -17.61 -1.08 -1.53
CA ILE A 263 -17.68 -2.34 -0.78
C ILE A 263 -19.15 -2.68 -0.49
N TYR A 264 -19.91 -1.71 -0.02
CA TYR A 264 -21.31 -1.92 0.38
C TYR A 264 -22.23 -2.28 -0.80
N ASP A 265 -22.03 -1.66 -1.97
CA ASP A 265 -22.85 -1.91 -3.16
C ASP A 265 -22.40 -3.14 -3.98
N GLY A 266 -21.31 -3.80 -3.58
CA GLY A 266 -20.78 -5.02 -4.21
C GLY A 266 -19.85 -4.77 -5.40
N THR A 267 -19.53 -3.52 -5.72
CA THR A 267 -18.61 -3.18 -6.82
C THR A 267 -17.23 -3.79 -6.62
N VAL A 268 -16.70 -3.77 -5.39
CA VAL A 268 -15.39 -4.38 -5.08
C VAL A 268 -15.39 -5.89 -5.37
N ASP A 269 -16.44 -6.61 -4.99
CA ASP A 269 -16.56 -8.05 -5.24
C ASP A 269 -16.70 -8.34 -6.74
N HIS A 270 -17.42 -7.49 -7.46
CA HIS A 270 -17.53 -7.60 -8.92
C HIS A 270 -16.16 -7.42 -9.60
N LEU A 271 -15.40 -6.40 -9.22
CA LEU A 271 -14.05 -6.16 -9.74
C LEU A 271 -13.09 -7.31 -9.38
N LYS A 272 -13.15 -7.83 -8.15
CA LYS A 272 -12.37 -9.02 -7.77
C LYS A 272 -12.69 -10.21 -8.67
N ALA A 273 -13.98 -10.47 -8.92
CA ALA A 273 -14.40 -11.56 -9.81
C ALA A 273 -13.92 -11.35 -11.25
N GLN A 274 -14.01 -10.12 -11.77
CA GLN A 274 -13.52 -9.74 -13.11
C GLN A 274 -12.03 -10.03 -13.28
N TRP A 275 -11.22 -9.68 -12.27
CA TRP A 275 -9.78 -9.84 -12.27
C TRP A 275 -9.31 -11.16 -11.65
N GLN A 276 -10.23 -12.09 -11.35
CA GLN A 276 -9.93 -13.41 -10.75
C GLN A 276 -9.15 -13.31 -9.43
N ILE A 277 -9.40 -12.25 -8.65
CA ILE A 277 -8.88 -12.10 -7.30
C ILE A 277 -9.74 -12.95 -6.35
N PRO A 278 -9.17 -13.82 -5.51
CA PRO A 278 -9.94 -14.57 -4.53
C PRO A 278 -10.71 -13.65 -3.58
N THR A 279 -12.00 -13.93 -3.38
CA THR A 279 -12.78 -13.34 -2.29
C THR A 279 -12.55 -14.17 -1.04
N THR A 280 -11.98 -13.57 -0.01
CA THR A 280 -11.77 -14.21 1.31
C THR A 280 -13.04 -14.23 2.12
#